data_49fbc53dee310b94e507d5fba2f3e187
#
_entry.id   49fbc53dee310b94e507d5fba2f3e187
#
_cell.length_a   1.000
_cell.length_b   1.000
_cell.length_c   1.000
_cell.angle_alpha   90.00
_cell.angle_beta   90.00
_cell.angle_gamma   90.00
#
_symmetry.space_group_name_H-M   'P 1'
#
loop_
_entity.id
_entity.type
_entity.pdbx_description
1 polymer ?
#
loop_
_entity_poly.entity_id
_entity_poly.type
_entity_poly.pdbx_seq_one_letter_code
_entity_poly.pdbx_strand_id
1 'polypeptide(L)'
;MKYGLFEYSTENIGDEIQSIAARRFLPSVDYYFNRDSIDDTDTGADEVKLIMNGWYTHKPENFPPKNNNIHPLLISMYVEQHSMDGKVAKRLSNKESKEFFRRNGPVGARAKATLEFF
;
A
#
# COMPACT_ATOMS: atom_id res chain seq x y z
N MET A 1 -8.23 16.55 -7.81
CA MET A 1 -7.82 15.29 -7.19
C MET A 1 -7.56 14.24 -8.26
N LYS A 2 -6.40 13.64 -8.25
CA LYS A 2 -6.01 12.56 -9.14
C LYS A 2 -6.20 11.22 -8.45
N TYR A 3 -6.21 10.13 -9.22
CA TYR A 3 -6.42 8.79 -8.70
C TYR A 3 -5.30 7.87 -9.12
N GLY A 4 -4.83 7.06 -8.19
CA GLY A 4 -3.76 6.11 -8.39
C GLY A 4 -4.19 4.67 -8.13
N LEU A 5 -3.50 3.75 -8.76
CA LEU A 5 -3.73 2.32 -8.64
C LEU A 5 -2.38 1.61 -8.66
N PHE A 6 -2.29 0.48 -7.96
CA PHE A 6 -1.07 -0.32 -7.99
C PHE A 6 -0.93 -1.05 -9.33
N GLU A 7 0.28 -1.06 -9.85
CA GLU A 7 0.73 -2.01 -10.86
C GLU A 7 1.81 -2.89 -10.23
N TYR A 8 1.93 -4.10 -10.68
CA TYR A 8 2.82 -5.08 -10.06
C TYR A 8 3.84 -5.59 -11.06
N SER A 9 5.09 -5.71 -10.58
CA SER A 9 6.18 -6.33 -11.33
C SER A 9 6.39 -7.80 -10.95
N THR A 10 5.49 -8.37 -10.17
CA THR A 10 5.54 -9.78 -9.74
C THR A 10 4.75 -10.65 -10.71
N GLU A 11 5.06 -11.97 -10.70
CA GLU A 11 4.32 -12.94 -11.50
C GLU A 11 3.03 -13.42 -10.82
N ASN A 12 2.70 -12.90 -9.65
CA ASN A 12 1.52 -13.32 -8.91
C ASN A 12 0.28 -12.66 -9.50
N ILE A 13 -0.52 -13.46 -10.21
CA ILE A 13 -1.76 -13.00 -10.84
C ILE A 13 -2.78 -12.49 -9.81
N GLY A 14 -2.72 -12.96 -8.57
CA GLY A 14 -3.58 -12.48 -7.50
C GLY A 14 -3.40 -10.99 -7.21
N ASP A 15 -2.18 -10.50 -7.28
CA ASP A 15 -1.87 -9.08 -7.11
C ASP A 15 -2.52 -8.24 -8.20
N GLU A 16 -2.41 -8.68 -9.46
CA GLU A 16 -3.03 -7.97 -10.60
C GLU A 16 -4.55 -7.97 -10.52
N ILE A 17 -5.16 -9.09 -10.10
CA ILE A 17 -6.60 -9.20 -9.93
C ILE A 17 -7.11 -8.20 -8.89
N GLN A 18 -6.37 -8.01 -7.80
CA GLN A 18 -6.73 -7.03 -6.78
C GLN A 18 -6.78 -5.61 -7.34
N SER A 19 -5.82 -5.23 -8.17
CA SER A 19 -5.82 -3.91 -8.81
C SER A 19 -6.93 -3.76 -9.83
N ILE A 20 -7.20 -4.79 -10.63
CA ILE A 20 -8.30 -4.77 -11.59
C ILE A 20 -9.64 -4.59 -10.85
N ALA A 21 -9.82 -5.29 -9.74
CA ALA A 21 -11.02 -5.15 -8.92
C ALA A 21 -11.14 -3.74 -8.32
N ALA A 22 -10.03 -3.20 -7.81
CA ALA A 22 -10.00 -1.87 -7.20
C ALA A 22 -10.33 -0.76 -8.21
N ARG A 23 -9.91 -0.92 -9.46
CA ARG A 23 -10.16 0.06 -10.52
C ARG A 23 -11.64 0.40 -10.69
N ARG A 24 -12.51 -0.54 -10.40
CA ARG A 24 -13.97 -0.38 -10.55
C ARG A 24 -14.54 0.71 -9.64
N PHE A 25 -13.83 1.08 -8.59
CA PHE A 25 -14.26 2.09 -7.62
C PHE A 25 -13.68 3.48 -7.91
N LEU A 26 -12.88 3.61 -8.99
CA LEU A 26 -12.25 4.87 -9.35
C LEU A 26 -12.91 5.46 -10.59
N PRO A 27 -13.14 6.78 -10.64
CA PRO A 27 -13.67 7.43 -11.84
C PRO A 27 -12.68 7.44 -13.00
N SER A 28 -11.40 7.41 -12.69
CA SER A 28 -10.31 7.35 -13.66
C SER A 28 -9.05 6.84 -12.97
N VAL A 29 -8.03 6.47 -13.74
CA VAL A 29 -6.70 6.15 -13.21
C VAL A 29 -5.71 7.10 -13.85
N ASP A 30 -5.15 8.01 -13.06
CA ASP A 30 -4.22 9.03 -13.53
C ASP A 30 -2.76 8.58 -13.38
N TYR A 31 -2.47 7.77 -12.36
CA TYR A 31 -1.14 7.28 -12.05
C TYR A 31 -1.17 5.80 -11.71
N TYR A 32 -0.11 5.09 -12.11
CA TYR A 32 0.17 3.73 -11.65
C TYR A 32 1.39 3.73 -10.76
N PHE A 33 1.30 3.04 -9.63
CA PHE A 33 2.38 2.95 -8.65
C PHE A 33 2.82 1.51 -8.50
N ASN A 34 4.13 1.30 -8.45
CA ASN A 34 4.65 0.00 -8.03
C ASN A 34 4.49 -0.11 -6.52
N ARG A 35 3.82 -1.17 -6.04
CA ARG A 35 3.57 -1.38 -4.61
C ARG A 35 4.86 -1.36 -3.78
N ASP A 36 5.94 -1.87 -4.34
CA ASP A 36 7.21 -2.02 -3.63
C ASP A 36 8.12 -0.79 -3.76
N SER A 37 7.72 0.21 -4.53
CA SER A 37 8.49 1.44 -4.75
C SER A 37 7.58 2.60 -5.11
N ILE A 38 6.66 2.92 -4.21
CA ILE A 38 5.61 3.94 -4.44
C ILE A 38 6.22 5.31 -4.76
N ASP A 39 7.31 5.67 -4.08
CA ASP A 39 7.95 6.98 -4.25
C ASP A 39 8.69 7.13 -5.58
N ASP A 40 8.86 6.06 -6.36
CA ASP A 40 9.49 6.14 -7.68
C ASP A 40 8.57 6.77 -8.73
N THR A 41 7.27 6.85 -8.47
CA THR A 41 6.34 7.54 -9.36
C THR A 41 6.31 9.03 -9.01
N ASP A 42 6.70 9.87 -9.96
CA ASP A 42 6.67 11.32 -9.79
C ASP A 42 5.28 11.85 -10.10
N THR A 43 4.63 12.40 -9.09
CA THR A 43 3.31 13.00 -9.22
C THR A 43 3.36 14.53 -9.21
N GLY A 44 4.55 15.12 -9.16
CA GLY A 44 4.72 16.56 -9.08
C GLY A 44 4.00 17.15 -7.87
N ALA A 45 3.15 18.15 -8.12
CA ALA A 45 2.33 18.77 -7.08
C ALA A 45 0.91 18.20 -7.00
N ASP A 46 0.58 17.16 -7.77
CA ASP A 46 -0.75 16.58 -7.75
C ASP A 46 -1.04 15.85 -6.44
N GLU A 47 -2.23 16.06 -5.92
CA GLU A 47 -2.79 15.30 -4.81
C GLU A 47 -3.43 14.03 -5.38
N VAL A 48 -3.01 12.87 -4.88
CA VAL A 48 -3.41 11.57 -5.44
C VAL A 48 -4.08 10.72 -4.37
N LYS A 49 -5.30 10.25 -4.64
CA LYS A 49 -5.94 9.20 -3.85
C LYS A 49 -5.51 7.85 -4.41
N LEU A 50 -4.86 7.04 -3.57
CA LEU A 50 -4.30 5.75 -3.95
C LEU A 50 -4.99 4.65 -3.14
N ILE A 51 -5.58 3.67 -3.82
CA ILE A 51 -6.05 2.47 -3.16
C ILE A 51 -4.83 1.61 -2.85
N MET A 52 -4.52 1.46 -1.57
CA MET A 52 -3.40 0.65 -1.08
C MET A 52 -3.94 -0.65 -0.49
N ASN A 53 -3.86 -1.70 -1.27
CA ASN A 53 -4.35 -3.02 -0.91
C ASN A 53 -3.25 -4.08 -1.05
N GLY A 54 -3.40 -5.21 -0.36
CA GLY A 54 -2.46 -6.31 -0.44
C GLY A 54 -1.39 -6.29 0.65
N TRP A 55 -0.22 -6.85 0.36
CA TRP A 55 0.87 -7.00 1.32
C TRP A 55 2.17 -6.39 0.78
N TYR A 56 3.12 -6.10 1.67
CA TYR A 56 4.34 -5.33 1.35
C TYR A 56 5.57 -6.13 1.76
N THR A 57 5.79 -7.28 1.11
CA THR A 57 6.82 -8.22 1.51
C THR A 57 8.10 -8.15 0.70
N HIS A 58 8.04 -7.63 -0.54
CA HIS A 58 9.21 -7.69 -1.42
C HIS A 58 10.28 -6.66 -1.08
N LYS A 59 9.87 -5.44 -0.75
CA LYS A 59 10.80 -4.36 -0.40
C LYS A 59 10.25 -3.55 0.78
N PRO A 60 10.23 -4.14 2.00
CA PRO A 60 9.67 -3.46 3.16
C PRO A 60 10.43 -2.19 3.52
N GLU A 61 11.70 -2.07 3.15
CA GLU A 61 12.50 -0.87 3.38
C GLU A 61 11.97 0.36 2.66
N ASN A 62 11.14 0.19 1.63
CA ASN A 62 10.53 1.29 0.90
C ASN A 62 9.19 1.75 1.50
N PHE A 63 8.76 1.14 2.57
CA PHE A 63 7.54 1.53 3.28
C PHE A 63 7.88 2.36 4.53
N PRO A 64 7.12 3.38 4.91
CA PRO A 64 5.97 3.94 4.22
C PRO A 64 6.37 4.89 3.07
N PRO A 65 5.46 5.22 2.14
CA PRO A 65 5.76 6.21 1.12
C PRO A 65 6.02 7.58 1.74
N LYS A 66 7.01 8.29 1.20
CA LYS A 66 7.44 9.61 1.71
C LYS A 66 6.71 10.76 1.04
N ASN A 67 6.06 10.53 -0.10
CA ASN A 67 5.33 11.56 -0.81
C ASN A 67 4.07 11.94 -0.03
N ASN A 68 4.05 13.14 0.52
CA ASN A 68 2.94 13.64 1.34
C ASN A 68 1.67 13.96 0.53
N ASN A 69 1.76 13.97 -0.77
CA ASN A 69 0.60 14.20 -1.64
C ASN A 69 -0.17 12.90 -1.94
N ILE A 70 0.30 11.78 -1.44
CA ILE A 70 -0.42 10.50 -1.53
C ILE A 70 -1.41 10.42 -0.36
N HIS A 71 -2.68 10.24 -0.70
CA HIS A 71 -3.77 10.05 0.27
C HIS A 71 -4.28 8.63 0.14
N PRO A 72 -3.77 7.69 0.95
CA PRO A 72 -4.10 6.28 0.79
C PRO A 72 -5.46 5.92 1.34
N LEU A 73 -6.14 5.01 0.65
CA LEU A 73 -7.23 4.22 1.20
C LEU A 73 -6.65 2.84 1.55
N LEU A 74 -6.52 2.57 2.83
CA LEU A 74 -5.85 1.37 3.35
C LEU A 74 -6.89 0.26 3.53
N ILE A 75 -7.07 -0.55 2.50
CA ILE A 75 -8.06 -1.63 2.50
C ILE A 75 -7.41 -2.96 2.12
N SER A 76 -8.02 -4.06 2.58
CA SER A 76 -7.54 -5.40 2.28
C SER A 76 -6.06 -5.58 2.56
N MET A 77 -5.58 -4.95 3.62
CA MET A 77 -4.17 -5.03 4.02
C MET A 77 -3.88 -6.42 4.58
N TYR A 78 -2.70 -6.94 4.25
CA TYR A 78 -2.20 -8.20 4.76
C TYR A 78 -0.77 -8.05 5.23
N VAL A 79 -0.51 -8.50 6.46
CA VAL A 79 0.83 -8.52 7.04
C VAL A 79 1.17 -9.95 7.42
N GLU A 80 2.22 -10.50 6.82
CA GLU A 80 2.80 -11.79 7.20
C GLU A 80 3.91 -11.53 8.22
N GLN A 81 3.63 -11.84 9.48
CA GLN A 81 4.53 -11.48 10.58
C GLN A 81 5.87 -12.21 10.55
N HIS A 82 5.92 -13.36 9.87
CA HIS A 82 7.15 -14.18 9.81
C HIS A 82 7.90 -14.05 8.49
N SER A 83 7.36 -13.32 7.50
CA SER A 83 8.03 -13.12 6.22
C SER A 83 9.36 -12.42 6.39
N MET A 84 10.38 -12.87 5.66
CA MET A 84 11.72 -12.30 5.67
C MET A 84 12.31 -12.21 7.09
N ASP A 85 12.12 -13.28 7.89
CA ASP A 85 12.57 -13.35 9.29
C ASP A 85 12.01 -12.22 10.17
N GLY A 86 10.76 -11.82 9.90
CA GLY A 86 10.09 -10.77 10.65
C GLY A 86 10.44 -9.35 10.21
N LYS A 87 11.21 -9.17 9.15
CA LYS A 87 11.61 -7.83 8.68
C LYS A 87 10.42 -7.00 8.23
N VAL A 88 9.44 -7.63 7.61
CA VAL A 88 8.22 -6.94 7.16
C VAL A 88 7.45 -6.40 8.36
N ALA A 89 7.18 -7.25 9.35
CA ALA A 89 6.47 -6.84 10.56
C ALA A 89 7.24 -5.76 11.32
N LYS A 90 8.54 -5.90 11.42
CA LYS A 90 9.40 -4.91 12.08
C LYS A 90 9.34 -3.55 11.37
N ARG A 91 9.40 -3.54 10.04
CA ARG A 91 9.33 -2.28 9.28
C ARG A 91 7.95 -1.63 9.39
N LEU A 92 6.89 -2.42 9.27
CA LEU A 92 5.52 -1.92 9.34
C LEU A 92 5.11 -1.49 10.75
N SER A 93 5.86 -1.87 11.77
CA SER A 93 5.62 -1.47 13.15
C SER A 93 6.61 -0.43 13.67
N ASN A 94 7.52 0.09 12.84
CA ASN A 94 8.43 1.14 13.26
C ASN A 94 7.68 2.48 13.44
N LYS A 95 8.38 3.47 13.99
CA LYS A 95 7.79 4.77 14.31
C LYS A 95 7.17 5.46 13.10
N GLU A 96 7.87 5.45 11.96
CA GLU A 96 7.41 6.08 10.73
C GLU A 96 6.17 5.42 10.17
N SER A 97 6.14 4.09 10.18
CA SER A 97 4.98 3.33 9.70
C SER A 97 3.76 3.51 10.60
N LYS A 98 3.95 3.51 11.92
CA LYS A 98 2.87 3.76 12.88
C LYS A 98 2.27 5.15 12.68
N GLU A 99 3.10 6.15 12.45
CA GLU A 99 2.65 7.51 12.17
C GLU A 99 1.87 7.58 10.86
N PHE A 100 2.34 6.87 9.83
CA PHE A 100 1.66 6.79 8.56
C PHE A 100 0.25 6.17 8.71
N PHE A 101 0.12 5.06 9.43
CA PHE A 101 -1.17 4.42 9.66
C PHE A 101 -2.09 5.29 10.52
N ARG A 102 -1.56 5.94 11.54
CA ARG A 102 -2.34 6.83 12.40
C ARG A 102 -2.91 8.02 11.62
N ARG A 103 -2.09 8.61 10.76
CA ARG A 103 -2.48 9.77 9.96
C ARG A 103 -3.50 9.44 8.87
N ASN A 104 -3.40 8.25 8.29
CA ASN A 104 -4.17 7.86 7.12
C ASN A 104 -5.24 6.80 7.40
N GLY A 105 -5.41 6.38 8.65
CA GLY A 105 -6.41 5.36 9.00
C GLY A 105 -7.84 5.82 8.74
N PRO A 106 -8.78 4.91 8.88
CA PRO A 106 -8.66 3.54 9.41
C PRO A 106 -8.01 2.58 8.42
N VAL A 107 -7.54 1.43 8.94
CA VAL A 107 -6.92 0.37 8.16
C VAL A 107 -7.86 -0.84 8.11
N GLY A 108 -8.22 -1.26 6.90
CA GLY A 108 -8.99 -2.49 6.69
C GLY A 108 -8.06 -3.69 6.53
N ALA A 109 -8.15 -4.65 7.43
CA ALA A 109 -7.34 -5.86 7.41
C ALA A 109 -8.08 -6.99 6.72
N ARG A 110 -7.36 -7.75 5.87
CA ARG A 110 -7.92 -8.87 5.11
C ARG A 110 -8.07 -10.13 5.94
N ALA A 111 -7.19 -10.34 6.92
CA ALA A 111 -7.17 -11.53 7.76
C ALA A 111 -7.14 -11.14 9.24
N LYS A 112 -7.66 -12.05 10.10
CA LYS A 112 -7.70 -11.83 11.54
C LYS A 112 -6.32 -11.57 12.14
N ALA A 113 -5.30 -12.31 11.72
CA ALA A 113 -3.93 -12.12 12.21
C ALA A 113 -3.39 -10.71 11.84
N THR A 114 -3.74 -10.19 10.68
CA THR A 114 -3.40 -8.83 10.29
C THR A 114 -4.13 -7.80 11.13
N LEU A 115 -5.41 -8.04 11.43
CA LEU A 115 -6.18 -7.16 12.31
C LEU A 115 -5.54 -7.07 13.70
N GLU A 116 -5.08 -8.17 14.22
CA GLU A 116 -4.41 -8.22 15.52
C GLU A 116 -3.04 -7.52 15.51
N PHE A 117 -2.37 -7.49 14.35
CA PHE A 117 -1.11 -6.76 14.18
C PHE A 117 -1.29 -5.26 14.35
N PHE A 118 -2.35 -4.70 13.79
CA PHE A 118 -2.69 -3.30 13.95
C PHE A 118 -3.46 -3.07 15.25
#